data_0388de7f3765f32220f669aa918f3fab
#
_entry.id   0388de7f3765f32220f669aa918f3fab
#
_cell.length_a   1.000
_cell.length_b   1.000
_cell.length_c   1.000
_cell.angle_alpha   90.00
_cell.angle_beta   90.00
_cell.angle_gamma   90.00
#
_symmetry.space_group_name_H-M   'P 1'
#
loop_
_entity.id
_entity.type
_entity.pdbx_description
1 polymer ?
#
loop_
_entity_poly.entity_id
_entity_poly.type
_entity_poly.pdbx_seq_one_letter_code
_entity_poly.pdbx_strand_id
1 'polypeptide(L)'
;ELSADRVEQGGIVGVAITGMTGDTAPTVETDLGKIQCARSPGGWRAYIPAAYNASAGGHEVNITVNGETLTRTITVLPKDFGTVELAPEPEASEAANNEFRNAVWPLYEQPAREKLWAGGFACPAENYMKLVDFGQVKVVKGKQGSKSNSTRLYTIPGDSCRAPAAGVVVLARNLALTGNTVVIDHGCGVRSYLYGLQTIAVGEGALVERGQSVGSLGEELTMDFKLGSKSVNPWLLFQSSGGLFW
;
A
#
# COMPACT_ATOMS: atom_id res chain seq x y z
N GLU A 1 -19.35 -11.54 -0.02
CA GLU A 1 -19.73 -10.46 0.90
C GLU A 1 -18.71 -9.32 0.81
N LEU A 2 -19.16 -8.06 0.92
CA LEU A 2 -18.31 -6.87 0.99
C LEU A 2 -18.29 -6.34 2.43
N SER A 3 -17.14 -5.84 2.88
CA SER A 3 -17.01 -5.21 4.20
C SER A 3 -17.80 -3.91 4.32
N ALA A 4 -18.02 -3.22 3.21
CA ALA A 4 -18.78 -1.98 3.12
C ALA A 4 -19.23 -1.73 1.67
N ASP A 5 -20.32 -0.98 1.51
CA ASP A 5 -20.79 -0.46 0.23
C ASP A 5 -20.33 0.99 -0.03
N ARG A 6 -19.70 1.63 0.95
CA ARG A 6 -19.16 2.98 0.89
C ARG A 6 -17.75 3.03 1.45
N VAL A 7 -16.88 3.80 0.82
CA VAL A 7 -15.48 3.97 1.23
C VAL A 7 -15.00 5.36 0.84
N GLU A 8 -14.24 6.01 1.72
CA GLU A 8 -13.56 7.26 1.37
C GLU A 8 -12.33 7.01 0.50
N GLN A 9 -11.94 8.00 -0.31
CA GLN A 9 -10.64 8.00 -0.98
C GLN A 9 -9.51 7.71 0.04
N GLY A 10 -8.58 6.86 -0.32
CA GLY A 10 -7.53 6.32 0.56
C GLY A 10 -7.92 5.05 1.31
N GLY A 11 -9.20 4.66 1.29
CA GLY A 11 -9.70 3.49 2.01
C GLY A 11 -9.60 2.16 1.25
N ILE A 12 -10.10 1.11 1.87
CA ILE A 12 -10.07 -0.26 1.36
C ILE A 12 -11.42 -0.92 1.65
N VAL A 13 -11.97 -1.64 0.67
CA VAL A 13 -13.11 -2.54 0.88
C VAL A 13 -12.64 -3.99 0.82
N GLY A 14 -12.93 -4.76 1.85
CA GLY A 14 -12.66 -6.20 1.88
C GLY A 14 -13.75 -6.97 1.15
N VAL A 15 -13.35 -8.04 0.47
CA VAL A 15 -14.24 -9.01 -0.20
C VAL A 15 -13.99 -10.38 0.41
N ALA A 16 -15.00 -10.99 0.99
CA ALA A 16 -14.98 -12.38 1.44
C ALA A 16 -15.82 -13.25 0.47
N ILE A 17 -15.23 -14.32 -0.01
CA ILE A 17 -15.87 -15.28 -0.90
C ILE A 17 -15.81 -16.64 -0.20
N THR A 18 -16.94 -17.11 0.30
CA THR A 18 -17.08 -18.33 1.10
C THR A 18 -18.01 -19.33 0.43
N GLY A 19 -18.02 -20.58 0.90
CA GLY A 19 -18.94 -21.62 0.40
C GLY A 19 -18.57 -22.16 -0.98
N MET A 20 -17.36 -21.87 -1.49
CA MET A 20 -16.89 -22.40 -2.76
C MET A 20 -16.51 -23.88 -2.64
N THR A 21 -16.94 -24.66 -3.61
CA THR A 21 -16.45 -26.04 -3.84
C THR A 21 -15.41 -25.99 -4.96
N GLY A 22 -14.19 -26.50 -4.70
CA GLY A 22 -13.10 -26.56 -5.68
C GLY A 22 -11.99 -25.53 -5.45
N ASP A 23 -10.95 -25.65 -6.27
CA ASP A 23 -9.68 -24.91 -6.10
C ASP A 23 -9.51 -23.72 -7.06
N THR A 24 -10.48 -23.51 -7.97
CA THR A 24 -10.41 -22.41 -8.93
C THR A 24 -10.53 -21.07 -8.20
N ALA A 25 -9.55 -20.20 -8.39
CA ALA A 25 -9.59 -18.86 -7.82
C ALA A 25 -10.75 -18.06 -8.41
N PRO A 26 -11.54 -17.36 -7.58
CA PRO A 26 -12.52 -16.41 -8.10
C PRO A 26 -11.82 -15.20 -8.72
N THR A 27 -12.53 -14.47 -9.57
CA THR A 27 -12.06 -13.17 -10.06
C THR A 27 -12.89 -12.04 -9.46
N VAL A 28 -12.25 -10.90 -9.23
CA VAL A 28 -12.89 -9.66 -8.80
C VAL A 28 -12.44 -8.57 -9.75
N GLU A 29 -13.38 -8.02 -10.50
CA GLU A 29 -13.11 -7.00 -11.52
C GLU A 29 -13.80 -5.68 -11.15
N THR A 30 -13.05 -4.59 -11.25
CA THR A 30 -13.52 -3.22 -11.00
C THR A 30 -12.56 -2.22 -11.65
N ASP A 31 -13.03 -1.02 -11.94
CA ASP A 31 -12.20 0.09 -12.43
C ASP A 31 -11.32 0.72 -11.34
N LEU A 32 -11.53 0.37 -10.06
CA LEU A 32 -10.71 0.86 -8.96
C LEU A 32 -9.28 0.27 -8.92
N GLY A 33 -9.04 -0.83 -9.63
CA GLY A 33 -7.72 -1.44 -9.74
C GLY A 33 -7.75 -2.90 -10.15
N LYS A 34 -6.56 -3.47 -10.34
CA LYS A 34 -6.39 -4.90 -10.58
C LYS A 34 -6.45 -5.64 -9.25
N ILE A 35 -7.53 -6.36 -9.02
CA ILE A 35 -7.78 -7.04 -7.75
C ILE A 35 -7.27 -8.46 -7.83
N GLN A 36 -6.56 -8.88 -6.79
CA GLN A 36 -6.04 -10.24 -6.66
C GLN A 36 -6.75 -10.96 -5.52
N CYS A 37 -7.21 -12.17 -5.80
CA CYS A 37 -7.80 -13.04 -4.79
C CYS A 37 -6.72 -13.94 -4.18
N ALA A 38 -6.73 -14.07 -2.87
CA ALA A 38 -5.83 -14.95 -2.12
C ALA A 38 -6.63 -15.96 -1.28
N ARG A 39 -6.07 -17.14 -1.08
CA ARG A 39 -6.64 -18.14 -0.18
C ARG A 39 -6.72 -17.59 1.23
N SER A 40 -7.79 -17.96 1.93
CA SER A 40 -8.06 -17.60 3.33
C SER A 40 -8.80 -18.74 4.00
N PRO A 41 -8.72 -18.89 5.29
CA PRO A 41 -9.56 -19.87 6.01
C PRO A 41 -11.04 -19.70 5.65
N GLY A 42 -11.65 -20.77 5.17
CA GLY A 42 -13.06 -20.79 4.76
C GLY A 42 -13.37 -20.26 3.37
N GLY A 43 -12.36 -19.94 2.53
CA GLY A 43 -12.59 -19.51 1.15
C GLY A 43 -11.50 -18.62 0.56
N TRP A 44 -11.90 -17.47 0.02
CA TRP A 44 -11.00 -16.52 -0.62
C TRP A 44 -11.23 -15.11 -0.09
N ARG A 45 -10.18 -14.34 -0.10
CA ARG A 45 -10.19 -12.91 0.23
C ARG A 45 -9.61 -12.09 -0.90
N ALA A 46 -10.19 -10.90 -1.08
CA ALA A 46 -9.64 -9.86 -1.93
C ALA A 46 -9.84 -8.49 -1.27
N TYR A 47 -9.07 -7.51 -1.69
CA TYR A 47 -9.13 -6.16 -1.16
C TYR A 47 -9.18 -5.17 -2.32
N ILE A 48 -10.17 -4.28 -2.31
CA ILE A 48 -10.42 -3.27 -3.34
C ILE A 48 -9.94 -1.93 -2.80
N PRO A 49 -8.90 -1.31 -3.40
CA PRO A 49 -8.42 -0.01 -2.97
C PRO A 49 -9.30 1.11 -3.55
N ALA A 50 -9.71 2.07 -2.72
CA ALA A 50 -10.14 3.38 -3.16
C ALA A 50 -8.96 4.34 -3.06
N ALA A 51 -8.10 4.39 -4.08
CA ALA A 51 -6.90 5.23 -4.07
C ALA A 51 -7.22 6.71 -3.79
N TYR A 52 -6.23 7.51 -3.35
CA TYR A 52 -6.39 8.96 -3.07
C TYR A 52 -6.95 9.77 -4.23
N ASN A 53 -6.83 9.28 -5.44
CA ASN A 53 -7.29 9.89 -6.69
C ASN A 53 -8.38 9.08 -7.40
N ALA A 54 -9.00 8.11 -6.73
CA ALA A 54 -10.14 7.39 -7.27
C ALA A 54 -11.29 8.36 -7.56
N SER A 55 -12.03 8.14 -8.62
CA SER A 55 -13.22 8.95 -8.94
C SER A 55 -14.24 8.82 -7.80
N ALA A 56 -14.87 9.91 -7.42
CA ALA A 56 -16.01 9.84 -6.50
C ALA A 56 -17.25 9.33 -7.24
N GLY A 57 -18.07 8.53 -6.56
CA GLY A 57 -19.31 7.98 -7.13
C GLY A 57 -19.37 6.46 -7.05
N GLY A 58 -20.32 5.87 -7.78
CA GLY A 58 -20.53 4.42 -7.83
C GLY A 58 -19.54 3.73 -8.75
N HIS A 59 -18.96 2.61 -8.28
CA HIS A 59 -18.08 1.73 -9.02
C HIS A 59 -18.63 0.31 -8.98
N GLU A 60 -18.73 -0.32 -10.14
CA GLU A 60 -19.15 -1.72 -10.22
C GLU A 60 -18.02 -2.64 -9.79
N VAL A 61 -18.43 -3.72 -9.10
CA VAL A 61 -17.56 -4.81 -8.69
C VAL A 61 -18.19 -6.12 -9.16
N ASN A 62 -17.57 -6.76 -10.11
CA ASN A 62 -18.00 -8.03 -10.67
C ASN A 62 -17.20 -9.16 -10.04
N ILE A 63 -17.87 -10.02 -9.29
CA ILE A 63 -17.27 -11.17 -8.60
C ILE A 63 -17.70 -12.42 -9.33
N THR A 64 -16.78 -13.12 -9.98
CA THR A 64 -17.06 -14.34 -10.73
C THR A 64 -16.55 -15.55 -9.97
N VAL A 65 -17.44 -16.53 -9.76
CA VAL A 65 -17.20 -17.79 -9.07
C VAL A 65 -17.79 -18.92 -9.90
N ASN A 66 -16.99 -19.88 -10.30
CA ASN A 66 -17.44 -21.06 -11.10
C ASN A 66 -18.25 -20.68 -12.37
N GLY A 67 -17.93 -19.52 -12.99
CA GLY A 67 -18.61 -19.03 -14.19
C GLY A 67 -19.87 -18.20 -13.91
N GLU A 68 -20.31 -18.09 -12.68
CA GLU A 68 -21.42 -17.21 -12.29
C GLU A 68 -20.86 -15.87 -11.79
N THR A 69 -21.44 -14.76 -12.27
CA THR A 69 -21.02 -13.40 -11.91
C THR A 69 -22.06 -12.73 -11.04
N LEU A 70 -21.61 -12.23 -9.91
CA LEU A 70 -22.37 -11.39 -8.99
C LEU A 70 -21.87 -9.95 -9.08
N THR A 71 -22.72 -9.02 -9.47
CA THR A 71 -22.40 -7.59 -9.51
C THR A 71 -22.83 -6.90 -8.22
N ARG A 72 -21.94 -6.04 -7.71
CA ARG A 72 -22.16 -5.14 -6.57
C ARG A 72 -21.71 -3.73 -6.94
N THR A 73 -22.13 -2.75 -6.17
CA THR A 73 -21.68 -1.36 -6.31
C THR A 73 -21.02 -0.91 -5.04
N ILE A 74 -19.85 -0.27 -5.17
CA ILE A 74 -19.16 0.43 -4.09
C ILE A 74 -19.21 1.92 -4.41
N THR A 75 -19.61 2.75 -3.43
CA THR A 75 -19.58 4.20 -3.56
C THR A 75 -18.31 4.76 -2.97
N VAL A 76 -17.45 5.35 -3.80
CA VAL A 76 -16.28 6.09 -3.34
C VAL A 76 -16.70 7.51 -2.96
N LEU A 77 -16.43 7.88 -1.71
CA LEU A 77 -16.69 9.22 -1.18
C LEU A 77 -15.44 10.08 -1.36
N PRO A 78 -15.58 11.34 -1.80
CA PRO A 78 -14.46 12.25 -1.90
C PRO A 78 -13.91 12.57 -0.51
N LYS A 79 -12.58 12.75 -0.43
CA LYS A 79 -11.89 13.15 0.79
C LYS A 79 -10.99 14.34 0.53
N ASP A 80 -11.12 15.36 1.37
CA ASP A 80 -10.16 16.45 1.41
C ASP A 80 -8.96 16.03 2.28
N PHE A 81 -7.79 15.93 1.67
CA PHE A 81 -6.53 15.62 2.35
C PHE A 81 -5.74 16.86 2.71
N GLY A 82 -6.23 18.05 2.36
CA GLY A 82 -5.53 19.31 2.55
C GLY A 82 -4.33 19.51 1.61
N THR A 83 -3.55 20.54 1.92
CA THR A 83 -2.38 20.95 1.15
C THR A 83 -1.13 20.96 2.03
N VAL A 84 0.04 20.84 1.40
CA VAL A 84 1.34 21.01 2.04
C VAL A 84 2.25 21.88 1.17
N GLU A 85 2.87 22.89 1.75
CA GLU A 85 3.88 23.70 1.05
C GLU A 85 5.24 23.04 1.14
N LEU A 86 5.91 22.91 -0.02
CA LEU A 86 7.21 22.28 -0.14
C LEU A 86 8.19 23.19 -0.85
N ALA A 87 9.45 23.09 -0.46
CA ALA A 87 10.55 23.65 -1.25
C ALA A 87 10.66 22.92 -2.60
N PRO A 88 11.13 23.58 -3.66
CA PRO A 88 11.44 22.90 -4.90
C PRO A 88 12.50 21.82 -4.69
N GLU A 89 12.24 20.63 -5.19
CA GLU A 89 13.22 19.53 -5.21
C GLU A 89 13.81 19.42 -6.62
N PRO A 90 15.07 18.99 -6.74
CA PRO A 90 15.67 18.70 -8.05
C PRO A 90 14.87 17.63 -8.78
N GLU A 91 14.76 17.74 -10.09
CA GLU A 91 14.17 16.67 -10.89
C GLU A 91 15.10 15.47 -10.92
N ALA A 92 14.50 14.28 -10.71
CA ALA A 92 15.23 13.04 -10.82
C ALA A 92 15.67 12.78 -12.27
N SER A 93 16.86 12.23 -12.45
CA SER A 93 17.33 11.84 -13.77
C SER A 93 16.46 10.75 -14.40
N GLU A 94 16.41 10.69 -15.71
CA GLU A 94 15.70 9.62 -16.43
C GLU A 94 16.27 8.23 -16.08
N ALA A 95 17.58 8.13 -15.89
CA ALA A 95 18.23 6.90 -15.49
C ALA A 95 17.74 6.41 -14.11
N ALA A 96 17.64 7.31 -13.12
CA ALA A 96 17.12 6.99 -11.79
C ALA A 96 15.63 6.57 -11.85
N ASN A 97 14.84 7.25 -12.66
CA ASN A 97 13.43 6.88 -12.88
C ASN A 97 13.30 5.50 -13.55
N ASN A 98 14.14 5.19 -14.52
CA ASN A 98 14.12 3.89 -15.20
C ASN A 98 14.59 2.75 -14.28
N GLU A 99 15.62 2.99 -13.47
CA GLU A 99 16.06 2.03 -12.45
C GLU A 99 14.92 1.71 -11.48
N PHE A 100 14.25 2.74 -10.94
CA PHE A 100 13.10 2.57 -10.05
C PHE A 100 11.95 1.79 -10.71
N ARG A 101 11.58 2.15 -11.94
CA ARG A 101 10.53 1.42 -12.68
C ARG A 101 10.88 -0.05 -12.84
N ASN A 102 12.10 -0.36 -13.24
CA ASN A 102 12.55 -1.74 -13.48
C ASN A 102 12.61 -2.56 -12.18
N ALA A 103 12.93 -1.93 -11.05
CA ALA A 103 13.02 -2.61 -9.76
C ALA A 103 11.65 -2.76 -9.07
N VAL A 104 10.79 -1.74 -9.15
CA VAL A 104 9.58 -1.64 -8.32
C VAL A 104 8.30 -2.03 -9.06
N TRP A 105 8.12 -1.63 -10.33
CA TRP A 105 6.87 -1.89 -11.04
C TRP A 105 6.55 -3.37 -11.24
N PRO A 106 7.51 -4.28 -11.49
CA PRO A 106 7.20 -5.72 -11.55
C PRO A 106 6.57 -6.26 -10.28
N LEU A 107 6.82 -5.64 -9.11
CA LEU A 107 6.22 -6.06 -7.85
C LEU A 107 4.70 -5.86 -7.84
N TYR A 108 4.18 -4.88 -8.61
CA TYR A 108 2.73 -4.62 -8.68
C TYR A 108 1.95 -5.76 -9.32
N GLU A 109 2.61 -6.51 -10.20
CA GLU A 109 2.01 -7.61 -10.98
C GLU A 109 2.24 -8.99 -10.37
N GLN A 110 3.07 -9.09 -9.32
CA GLN A 110 3.31 -10.38 -8.66
C GLN A 110 2.01 -10.93 -8.06
N PRO A 111 1.73 -12.23 -8.23
CA PRO A 111 0.56 -12.86 -7.67
C PRO A 111 0.46 -12.65 -6.16
N ALA A 112 -0.76 -12.48 -5.66
CA ALA A 112 -0.98 -12.36 -4.23
C ALA A 112 -0.68 -13.68 -3.52
N ARG A 113 0.12 -13.59 -2.46
CA ARG A 113 0.33 -14.67 -1.50
C ARG A 113 -0.86 -14.78 -0.55
N GLU A 114 -0.92 -15.86 0.20
CA GLU A 114 -1.82 -15.94 1.36
C GLU A 114 -1.51 -14.83 2.36
N LYS A 115 -2.48 -14.51 3.21
CA LYS A 115 -2.33 -13.50 4.26
C LYS A 115 -1.23 -13.89 5.25
N LEU A 116 -0.24 -13.01 5.43
CA LEU A 116 0.88 -13.26 6.34
C LEU A 116 0.78 -12.47 7.65
N TRP A 117 -0.06 -11.43 7.72
CA TRP A 117 -0.18 -10.60 8.93
C TRP A 117 -1.31 -11.07 9.84
N ALA A 118 -1.13 -10.80 11.14
CA ALA A 118 -2.17 -10.91 12.16
C ALA A 118 -2.30 -9.56 12.88
N GLY A 119 -3.53 -9.15 13.21
CA GLY A 119 -3.82 -7.87 13.86
C GLY A 119 -3.51 -6.67 12.96
N GLY A 120 -3.30 -5.51 13.58
CA GLY A 120 -3.03 -4.24 12.90
C GLY A 120 -1.59 -4.09 12.44
N PHE A 121 -1.39 -3.15 11.54
CA PHE A 121 -0.05 -2.70 11.14
C PHE A 121 0.50 -1.70 12.15
N ALA A 122 1.81 -1.53 12.19
CA ALA A 122 2.49 -0.52 13.01
C ALA A 122 3.20 0.49 12.11
N CYS A 123 3.35 1.74 12.59
CA CYS A 123 4.20 2.70 11.92
C CYS A 123 5.65 2.20 11.92
N PRO A 124 6.38 2.27 10.80
CA PRO A 124 7.78 1.84 10.72
C PRO A 124 8.73 2.63 11.60
N ALA A 125 8.38 3.89 11.92
CA ALA A 125 9.12 4.77 12.82
C ALA A 125 8.35 4.94 14.12
N GLU A 126 9.06 4.91 15.26
CA GLU A 126 8.47 5.14 16.57
C GLU A 126 8.37 6.64 16.88
N ASN A 127 9.45 7.37 16.64
CA ASN A 127 9.53 8.81 16.82
C ASN A 127 9.56 9.51 15.46
N TYR A 128 8.55 10.33 15.19
CA TYR A 128 8.48 11.02 13.90
C TYR A 128 7.64 12.30 13.97
N MET A 129 7.88 13.21 13.01
CA MET A 129 6.97 14.27 12.65
C MET A 129 6.53 14.13 11.20
N LYS A 130 5.26 14.39 10.90
CA LYS A 130 4.78 14.33 9.52
C LYS A 130 5.29 15.54 8.72
N LEU A 131 5.94 15.27 7.60
CA LEU A 131 6.38 16.28 6.64
C LEU A 131 5.37 16.39 5.48
N VAL A 132 4.97 15.26 4.91
CA VAL A 132 3.92 15.18 3.88
C VAL A 132 2.99 14.05 4.24
N ASP A 133 1.69 14.30 4.29
CA ASP A 133 0.73 13.23 4.55
C ASP A 133 0.17 12.66 3.23
N PHE A 134 -0.32 11.43 3.32
CA PHE A 134 -0.99 10.75 2.22
C PHE A 134 -2.15 11.58 1.67
N GLY A 135 -2.24 11.71 0.36
CA GLY A 135 -3.31 12.40 -0.34
C GLY A 135 -3.18 13.92 -0.40
N GLN A 136 -2.30 14.55 0.39
CA GLN A 136 -2.13 16.00 0.37
C GLN A 136 -1.71 16.52 -1.00
N VAL A 137 -2.28 17.66 -1.40
CA VAL A 137 -1.85 18.39 -2.58
C VAL A 137 -0.54 19.12 -2.27
N LYS A 138 0.50 18.81 -3.02
CA LYS A 138 1.80 19.47 -2.90
C LYS A 138 1.73 20.84 -3.54
N VAL A 139 2.13 21.89 -2.81
CA VAL A 139 2.22 23.25 -3.32
C VAL A 139 3.70 23.66 -3.34
N VAL A 140 4.20 24.12 -4.50
CA VAL A 140 5.58 24.56 -4.67
C VAL A 140 5.56 25.98 -5.23
N LYS A 141 6.16 26.93 -4.54
CA LYS A 141 6.15 28.36 -4.91
C LYS A 141 4.73 28.87 -5.23
N GLY A 142 3.75 28.50 -4.37
CA GLY A 142 2.35 28.88 -4.53
C GLY A 142 1.58 28.19 -5.67
N LYS A 143 2.20 27.27 -6.39
CA LYS A 143 1.54 26.49 -7.46
C LYS A 143 1.18 25.11 -6.97
N GLN A 144 -0.10 24.74 -7.16
CA GLN A 144 -0.58 23.40 -6.86
C GLN A 144 0.02 22.38 -7.85
N GLY A 145 0.55 21.30 -7.30
CA GLY A 145 1.07 20.15 -8.04
C GLY A 145 0.20 18.91 -7.86
N SER A 146 0.85 17.75 -7.92
CA SER A 146 0.19 16.45 -7.74
C SER A 146 -0.14 16.18 -6.27
N LYS A 147 -1.15 15.33 -6.03
CA LYS A 147 -1.39 14.75 -4.70
C LYS A 147 -0.28 13.74 -4.34
N SER A 148 0.04 13.65 -3.05
CA SER A 148 0.99 12.66 -2.56
C SER A 148 0.36 11.27 -2.48
N ASN A 149 1.00 10.29 -3.09
CA ASN A 149 0.61 8.88 -2.96
C ASN A 149 1.25 8.18 -1.76
N SER A 150 2.11 8.86 -1.03
CA SER A 150 2.91 8.34 0.08
C SER A 150 2.87 9.30 1.26
N THR A 151 3.33 8.85 2.42
CA THR A 151 3.57 9.69 3.59
C THR A 151 5.07 9.84 3.79
N ARG A 152 5.53 11.09 4.01
CA ARG A 152 6.91 11.42 4.31
C ARG A 152 7.02 11.92 5.75
N LEU A 153 7.94 11.36 6.49
CA LEU A 153 8.15 11.62 7.91
C LEU A 153 9.56 12.13 8.15
N TYR A 154 9.71 13.15 9.00
CA TYR A 154 10.98 13.39 9.67
C TYR A 154 11.17 12.35 10.75
N THR A 155 12.35 11.78 10.82
CA THR A 155 12.72 10.69 11.72
C THR A 155 14.04 10.99 12.42
N ILE A 156 14.38 10.20 13.44
CA ILE A 156 15.64 10.32 14.14
C ILE A 156 16.66 9.39 13.46
N PRO A 157 17.74 9.93 12.85
CA PRO A 157 18.76 9.11 12.22
C PRO A 157 19.35 8.08 13.17
N GLY A 158 19.47 6.85 12.71
CA GLY A 158 19.97 5.73 13.50
C GLY A 158 18.91 4.94 14.28
N ASP A 159 17.72 5.50 14.49
CA ASP A 159 16.60 4.75 15.06
C ASP A 159 16.23 3.55 14.17
N SER A 160 15.63 2.53 14.77
CA SER A 160 15.23 1.32 14.05
C SER A 160 14.05 1.60 13.10
N CYS A 161 14.22 1.29 11.81
CA CYS A 161 13.11 1.14 10.87
C CYS A 161 12.50 -0.26 11.04
N ARG A 162 11.21 -0.33 11.37
CA ARG A 162 10.53 -1.59 11.73
C ARG A 162 9.58 -2.05 10.65
N ALA A 163 9.46 -3.37 10.45
CA ALA A 163 8.46 -3.96 9.58
C ALA A 163 7.04 -3.62 10.10
N PRO A 164 6.16 -3.04 9.28
CA PRO A 164 4.81 -2.66 9.70
C PRO A 164 3.93 -3.83 10.11
N ALA A 165 4.14 -4.98 9.48
CA ALA A 165 3.45 -6.24 9.75
C ALA A 165 4.35 -7.41 9.34
N ALA A 166 3.97 -8.63 9.68
CA ALA A 166 4.65 -9.82 9.19
C ALA A 166 4.55 -9.91 7.66
N GLY A 167 5.61 -10.43 7.02
CA GLY A 167 5.69 -10.53 5.56
C GLY A 167 7.00 -11.10 5.06
N VAL A 168 7.15 -11.07 3.74
CA VAL A 168 8.37 -11.46 3.03
C VAL A 168 9.00 -10.23 2.40
N VAL A 169 10.28 -10.01 2.61
CA VAL A 169 11.04 -8.96 1.92
C VAL A 169 11.16 -9.31 0.44
N VAL A 170 10.61 -8.49 -0.44
CA VAL A 170 10.62 -8.73 -1.90
C VAL A 170 11.54 -7.77 -2.66
N LEU A 171 12.06 -6.74 -1.98
CA LEU A 171 13.11 -5.85 -2.46
C LEU A 171 13.90 -5.31 -1.27
N ALA A 172 15.24 -5.33 -1.35
CA ALA A 172 16.13 -4.80 -0.31
C ALA A 172 17.43 -4.33 -0.96
N ARG A 173 17.44 -3.07 -1.47
CA ARG A 173 18.59 -2.49 -2.18
C ARG A 173 18.60 -0.98 -2.18
N ASN A 174 19.73 -0.39 -2.53
CA ASN A 174 19.82 1.04 -2.82
C ASN A 174 19.35 1.30 -4.25
N LEU A 175 18.51 2.34 -4.42
CA LEU A 175 18.03 2.85 -5.70
C LEU A 175 18.38 4.34 -5.80
N ALA A 176 18.83 4.78 -6.97
CA ALA A 176 19.24 6.17 -7.18
C ALA A 176 18.13 7.20 -6.89
N LEU A 177 16.86 6.82 -7.13
CA LEU A 177 15.71 7.70 -6.90
C LEU A 177 15.29 7.78 -5.42
N THR A 178 15.37 6.67 -4.68
CA THR A 178 14.72 6.52 -3.37
C THR A 178 15.68 6.15 -2.25
N GLY A 179 16.98 6.04 -2.55
CA GLY A 179 17.98 5.60 -1.58
C GLY A 179 17.77 4.13 -1.16
N ASN A 180 18.19 3.80 0.03
CA ASN A 180 18.01 2.45 0.58
C ASN A 180 16.51 2.17 0.72
N THR A 181 16.08 1.13 0.01
CA THR A 181 14.69 0.77 -0.17
C THR A 181 14.43 -0.65 0.30
N VAL A 182 13.39 -0.82 1.11
CA VAL A 182 12.88 -2.13 1.52
C VAL A 182 11.40 -2.22 1.14
N VAL A 183 11.03 -3.29 0.45
CA VAL A 183 9.62 -3.61 0.15
C VAL A 183 9.27 -4.94 0.80
N ILE A 184 8.17 -4.95 1.54
CA ILE A 184 7.67 -6.14 2.25
C ILE A 184 6.31 -6.51 1.67
N ASP A 185 6.17 -7.74 1.21
CA ASP A 185 4.90 -8.35 0.80
C ASP A 185 4.25 -9.01 2.01
N HIS A 186 3.11 -8.49 2.42
CA HIS A 186 2.34 -8.98 3.57
C HIS A 186 1.31 -10.05 3.20
N GLY A 187 1.22 -10.39 1.90
CA GLY A 187 0.18 -11.27 1.37
C GLY A 187 -1.09 -10.52 0.95
N CYS A 188 -2.01 -11.23 0.31
CA CYS A 188 -3.26 -10.69 -0.23
C CYS A 188 -3.08 -9.44 -1.11
N GLY A 189 -1.92 -9.28 -1.76
CA GLY A 189 -1.60 -8.12 -2.60
C GLY A 189 -1.22 -6.85 -1.82
N VAL A 190 -1.13 -6.92 -0.49
CA VAL A 190 -0.74 -5.79 0.37
C VAL A 190 0.77 -5.71 0.49
N ARG A 191 1.36 -4.57 0.14
CA ARG A 191 2.81 -4.32 0.25
C ARG A 191 3.09 -2.99 0.91
N SER A 192 4.12 -2.96 1.77
CA SER A 192 4.71 -1.74 2.28
C SER A 192 6.04 -1.44 1.58
N TYR A 193 6.21 -0.19 1.19
CA TYR A 193 7.39 0.35 0.56
C TYR A 193 8.01 1.36 1.51
N LEU A 194 9.26 1.12 1.93
CA LEU A 194 10.01 1.94 2.86
C LEU A 194 11.23 2.50 2.13
N TYR A 195 11.29 3.80 1.96
CA TYR A 195 12.31 4.51 1.18
C TYR A 195 13.12 5.46 2.05
N GLY A 196 14.38 5.65 1.72
CA GLY A 196 15.25 6.61 2.40
C GLY A 196 15.85 6.07 3.72
N LEU A 197 15.94 4.74 3.88
CA LEU A 197 16.61 4.18 5.05
C LEU A 197 18.11 4.56 5.05
N GLN A 198 18.68 4.74 6.23
CA GLN A 198 20.14 4.93 6.37
C GLN A 198 20.88 3.63 6.09
N THR A 199 20.39 2.50 6.63
CA THR A 199 20.94 1.17 6.38
C THR A 199 19.83 0.16 6.13
N ILE A 200 20.15 -0.93 5.44
CA ILE A 200 19.29 -2.11 5.26
C ILE A 200 19.89 -3.25 6.10
N ALA A 201 19.06 -3.90 6.91
CA ALA A 201 19.46 -5.01 7.77
C ALA A 201 18.85 -6.37 7.37
N VAL A 202 18.11 -6.42 6.26
CA VAL A 202 17.42 -7.62 5.76
C VAL A 202 17.75 -7.84 4.29
N GLY A 203 17.65 -9.09 3.84
CA GLY A 203 17.80 -9.45 2.42
C GLY A 203 16.48 -9.84 1.76
N GLU A 204 16.45 -9.82 0.43
CA GLU A 204 15.31 -10.32 -0.34
C GLU A 204 15.06 -11.80 -0.02
N GLY A 205 13.81 -12.19 0.14
CA GLY A 205 13.38 -13.53 0.57
C GLY A 205 13.28 -13.70 2.10
N ALA A 206 13.80 -12.78 2.91
CA ALA A 206 13.72 -12.88 4.36
C ALA A 206 12.26 -12.76 4.84
N LEU A 207 11.89 -13.64 5.77
CA LEU A 207 10.65 -13.50 6.55
C LEU A 207 10.89 -12.49 7.66
N VAL A 208 9.96 -11.59 7.85
CA VAL A 208 9.99 -10.59 8.93
C VAL A 208 8.70 -10.61 9.72
N GLU A 209 8.81 -10.35 11.01
CA GLU A 209 7.67 -10.21 11.91
C GLU A 209 7.30 -8.73 12.09
N ARG A 210 6.06 -8.46 12.51
CA ARG A 210 5.63 -7.10 12.86
C ARG A 210 6.53 -6.52 13.95
N GLY A 211 7.09 -5.33 13.69
CA GLY A 211 7.98 -4.65 14.63
C GLY A 211 9.45 -5.09 14.56
N GLN A 212 9.78 -6.12 13.79
CA GLN A 212 11.18 -6.51 13.55
C GLN A 212 11.92 -5.41 12.82
N SER A 213 13.16 -5.14 13.22
CA SER A 213 14.04 -4.17 12.54
C SER A 213 14.39 -4.66 11.13
N VAL A 214 14.20 -3.80 10.14
CA VAL A 214 14.56 -4.04 8.74
C VAL A 214 15.72 -3.15 8.28
N GLY A 215 16.17 -2.24 9.16
CA GLY A 215 17.26 -1.31 8.92
C GLY A 215 17.24 -0.18 9.93
N SER A 216 18.00 0.88 9.66
CA SER A 216 17.97 2.12 10.43
C SER A 216 17.37 3.26 9.62
N LEU A 217 16.73 4.21 10.32
CA LEU A 217 16.14 5.42 9.75
C LEU A 217 17.21 6.44 9.37
N GLY A 218 16.98 7.18 8.28
CA GLY A 218 17.68 8.40 7.94
C GLY A 218 17.00 9.61 8.61
N GLU A 219 17.26 10.82 8.10
CA GLU A 219 16.55 12.03 8.53
C GLU A 219 15.08 12.01 8.10
N GLU A 220 14.81 11.41 6.96
CA GLU A 220 13.45 11.26 6.41
C GLU A 220 13.18 9.80 6.04
N LEU A 221 11.95 9.37 6.32
CA LEU A 221 11.39 8.12 5.84
C LEU A 221 10.20 8.44 4.93
N THR A 222 10.22 7.94 3.69
CA THR A 222 9.03 7.90 2.86
C THR A 222 8.42 6.50 2.91
N MET A 223 7.15 6.40 3.24
CA MET A 223 6.43 5.14 3.27
C MET A 223 5.21 5.17 2.35
N ASP A 224 5.01 4.09 1.60
CA ASP A 224 3.84 3.90 0.74
C ASP A 224 3.26 2.50 0.99
N PHE A 225 1.96 2.40 1.11
CA PHE A 225 1.24 1.15 1.26
C PHE A 225 0.36 0.94 0.06
N LYS A 226 0.49 -0.21 -0.59
CA LYS A 226 -0.21 -0.48 -1.83
C LYS A 226 -0.98 -1.79 -1.81
N LEU A 227 -2.07 -1.78 -2.58
CA LEU A 227 -2.76 -2.95 -3.11
C LEU A 227 -2.53 -2.98 -4.62
N GLY A 228 -1.72 -3.93 -5.09
CA GLY A 228 -1.18 -3.88 -6.45
C GLY A 228 -0.42 -2.57 -6.70
N SER A 229 -0.85 -1.79 -7.69
CA SER A 229 -0.26 -0.46 -8.01
C SER A 229 -0.94 0.72 -7.30
N LYS A 230 -2.02 0.49 -6.54
CA LYS A 230 -2.84 1.56 -5.94
C LYS A 230 -2.42 1.82 -4.50
N SER A 231 -2.01 3.06 -4.22
CA SER A 231 -1.65 3.50 -2.86
C SER A 231 -2.90 3.74 -2.00
N VAL A 232 -2.82 3.31 -0.76
CA VAL A 232 -3.88 3.45 0.26
C VAL A 232 -3.36 4.18 1.48
N ASN A 233 -4.26 4.74 2.28
CA ASN A 233 -3.91 5.55 3.44
C ASN A 233 -3.30 4.68 4.55
N PRO A 234 -2.01 4.84 4.91
CA PRO A 234 -1.35 4.03 5.91
C PRO A 234 -1.95 4.18 7.31
N TRP A 235 -2.50 5.34 7.62
CA TRP A 235 -3.09 5.60 8.96
C TRP A 235 -4.28 4.69 9.26
N LEU A 236 -5.05 4.28 8.24
CA LEU A 236 -6.13 3.30 8.41
C LEU A 236 -5.57 1.93 8.80
N LEU A 237 -4.43 1.55 8.25
CA LEU A 237 -3.76 0.29 8.58
C LEU A 237 -3.22 0.29 10.01
N PHE A 238 -2.63 1.40 10.44
CA PHE A 238 -2.10 1.56 11.81
C PHE A 238 -3.19 1.61 12.86
N GLN A 239 -4.35 2.16 12.52
CA GLN A 239 -5.55 2.20 13.37
C GLN A 239 -6.34 0.88 13.35
N SER A 240 -5.90 -0.11 12.57
CA SER A 240 -6.62 -1.38 12.34
C SER A 240 -8.06 -1.17 11.88
N SER A 241 -8.27 -0.19 11.00
CA SER A 241 -9.58 0.21 10.49
C SER A 241 -9.73 -0.07 8.99
N GLY A 242 -10.97 -0.13 8.54
CA GLY A 242 -11.32 -0.39 7.15
C GLY A 242 -11.35 -1.87 6.77
N GLY A 243 -11.63 -2.14 5.49
CA GLY A 243 -11.91 -3.48 4.98
C GLY A 243 -10.75 -4.47 5.03
N LEU A 244 -9.52 -4.01 5.33
CA LEU A 244 -8.37 -4.90 5.48
C LEU A 244 -8.48 -5.78 6.75
N PHE A 245 -9.19 -5.30 7.75
CA PHE A 245 -9.32 -5.94 9.07
C PHE A 245 -10.70 -6.57 9.33
N TRP A 246 -11.54 -6.60 8.30
CA TRP A 246 -12.88 -7.17 8.31
C TRP A 246 -12.90 -8.68 8.09
#